data_6ef00b5cb502e29bdce2237d01df7f6b
#
_entry.id   6ef00b5cb502e29bdce2237d01df7f6b
#
_cell.length_a   1.000
_cell.length_b   1.000
_cell.length_c   1.000
_cell.angle_alpha   90.00
_cell.angle_beta   90.00
_cell.angle_gamma   90.00
#
_symmetry.space_group_name_H-M   'P 1'
#
loop_
_entity.id
_entity.type
_entity.pdbx_description
1 polymer ?
#
loop_
_entity_poly.entity_id
_entity_poly.type
_entity_poly.pdbx_seq_one_letter_code
_entity_poly.pdbx_strand_id
1 'polypeptide(L)'
;MKDIKWNGSTISVEPTKKPKKLTGTHFPTIVGVNPFSSPFEVWCRCTRTYEIPFEGNKYTNAGQIIEPKVFDFLRYSMGFGDRVITPEDVYGKDHFKKTWGDFYPNTPIFGGMWDALIVGDDRKIECVVEIKTVQVDGRSGSLEERWKDGEAPHYQALQASLYAYLLGVDKVLMVAVVLKDKKGDYEHPEQVIPSYANENVYTDEFKATVYRRRTPGEWLFKCF
;
A
#
# COMPACT_ATOMS: atom_id res chain seq x y z
N MET A 1 -14.81 -24.69 -14.46
CA MET A 1 -15.56 -23.42 -14.34
C MET A 1 -16.10 -23.39 -12.93
N LYS A 2 -16.12 -22.23 -12.25
CA LYS A 2 -16.75 -22.12 -10.92
C LYS A 2 -18.23 -21.86 -11.11
N ASP A 3 -19.06 -22.58 -10.38
CA ASP A 3 -20.51 -22.36 -10.42
C ASP A 3 -20.87 -21.23 -9.43
N ILE A 4 -21.51 -20.21 -9.94
CA ILE A 4 -22.08 -19.11 -9.14
C ILE A 4 -23.57 -19.39 -8.97
N LYS A 5 -24.00 -19.52 -7.72
CA LYS A 5 -25.40 -19.75 -7.37
C LYS A 5 -25.98 -18.54 -6.67
N TRP A 6 -27.13 -18.10 -7.11
CA TRP A 6 -27.92 -17.03 -6.52
C TRP A 6 -29.20 -17.60 -5.92
N ASN A 7 -29.47 -17.33 -4.64
CA ASN A 7 -30.67 -17.82 -3.95
C ASN A 7 -31.69 -16.71 -3.62
N GLY A 8 -31.58 -15.54 -4.26
CA GLY A 8 -32.44 -14.40 -4.01
C GLY A 8 -31.89 -13.38 -2.98
N SER A 9 -30.97 -13.78 -2.14
CA SER A 9 -30.37 -12.90 -1.12
C SER A 9 -28.84 -13.01 -1.03
N THR A 10 -28.30 -14.18 -1.38
CA THR A 10 -26.84 -14.43 -1.28
C THR A 10 -26.29 -15.04 -2.56
N ILE A 11 -25.03 -14.73 -2.84
CA ILE A 11 -24.27 -15.36 -3.91
C ILE A 11 -23.31 -16.37 -3.28
N SER A 12 -23.36 -17.61 -3.73
CA SER A 12 -22.39 -18.65 -3.38
C SER A 12 -21.57 -19.09 -4.58
N VAL A 13 -20.34 -19.53 -4.33
CA VAL A 13 -19.40 -19.99 -5.35
C VAL A 13 -18.94 -21.40 -5.04
N GLU A 14 -19.12 -22.29 -5.99
CA GLU A 14 -18.75 -23.71 -5.89
C GLU A 14 -17.61 -24.04 -6.92
N PRO A 15 -16.63 -24.87 -6.57
CA PRO A 15 -16.33 -25.31 -5.22
C PRO A 15 -15.80 -24.16 -4.35
N THR A 16 -16.14 -24.17 -3.09
CA THR A 16 -15.67 -23.21 -2.12
C THR A 16 -14.16 -23.31 -1.96
N LYS A 17 -13.47 -22.19 -2.09
CA LYS A 17 -12.05 -22.07 -1.76
C LYS A 17 -11.89 -21.09 -0.60
N LYS A 18 -10.86 -21.30 0.24
CA LYS A 18 -10.53 -20.33 1.27
C LYS A 18 -10.38 -18.94 0.63
N PRO A 19 -11.14 -17.94 1.06
CA PRO A 19 -11.02 -16.59 0.53
C PRO A 19 -9.60 -16.04 0.74
N LYS A 20 -9.18 -15.15 -0.16
CA LYS A 20 -8.00 -14.32 0.07
C LYS A 20 -8.33 -13.29 1.13
N LYS A 21 -7.32 -12.86 1.86
CA LYS A 21 -7.45 -11.74 2.80
C LYS A 21 -7.69 -10.42 2.06
N LEU A 22 -8.32 -9.49 2.75
CA LEU A 22 -8.46 -8.11 2.31
C LEU A 22 -7.13 -7.39 2.59
N THR A 23 -6.47 -6.93 1.54
CA THR A 23 -5.22 -6.20 1.65
C THR A 23 -5.44 -4.69 1.76
N GLY A 24 -4.39 -3.95 2.08
CA GLY A 24 -4.42 -2.50 2.10
C GLY A 24 -4.95 -1.88 0.81
N THR A 25 -4.64 -2.46 -0.35
CA THR A 25 -5.17 -2.00 -1.65
C THR A 25 -6.66 -2.28 -1.85
N HIS A 26 -7.19 -3.33 -1.21
CA HIS A 26 -8.63 -3.65 -1.28
C HIS A 26 -9.47 -2.77 -0.36
N PHE A 27 -8.91 -2.38 0.78
CA PHE A 27 -9.64 -1.68 1.82
C PHE A 27 -10.27 -0.35 1.35
N PRO A 28 -9.54 0.57 0.69
CA PRO A 28 -10.11 1.81 0.15
C PRO A 28 -11.24 1.57 -0.85
N THR A 29 -11.16 0.48 -1.61
CA THR A 29 -12.20 0.11 -2.57
C THR A 29 -13.48 -0.32 -1.87
N ILE A 30 -13.38 -1.12 -0.80
CA ILE A 30 -14.55 -1.59 -0.04
C ILE A 30 -15.28 -0.43 0.64
N VAL A 31 -14.55 0.55 1.16
CA VAL A 31 -15.14 1.73 1.77
C VAL A 31 -15.57 2.81 0.76
N GLY A 32 -15.42 2.54 -0.54
CA GLY A 32 -15.96 3.38 -1.62
C GLY A 32 -15.15 4.64 -1.94
N VAL A 33 -13.88 4.72 -1.52
CA VAL A 33 -13.04 5.92 -1.78
C VAL A 33 -11.99 5.71 -2.87
N ASN A 34 -11.79 4.47 -3.33
CA ASN A 34 -10.90 4.19 -4.46
C ASN A 34 -11.65 4.38 -5.78
N PRO A 35 -11.23 5.32 -6.65
CA PRO A 35 -11.92 5.59 -7.91
C PRO A 35 -11.62 4.56 -9.02
N PHE A 36 -10.65 3.65 -8.82
CA PHE A 36 -10.12 2.78 -9.88
C PHE A 36 -10.66 1.35 -9.83
N SER A 37 -11.41 0.98 -8.80
CA SER A 37 -11.93 -0.37 -8.64
C SER A 37 -13.23 -0.36 -7.84
N SER A 38 -14.04 -1.37 -8.00
CA SER A 38 -15.33 -1.52 -7.32
C SER A 38 -15.29 -2.56 -6.20
N PRO A 39 -16.17 -2.46 -5.18
CA PRO A 39 -16.29 -3.50 -4.16
C PRO A 39 -16.60 -4.89 -4.75
N PHE A 40 -17.32 -4.95 -5.88
CA PHE A 40 -17.62 -6.21 -6.56
C PHE A 40 -16.36 -6.86 -7.15
N GLU A 41 -15.45 -6.08 -7.74
CA GLU A 41 -14.15 -6.62 -8.21
C GLU A 41 -13.32 -7.16 -7.06
N VAL A 42 -13.29 -6.46 -5.91
CA VAL A 42 -12.62 -6.95 -4.71
C VAL A 42 -13.24 -8.25 -4.23
N TRP A 43 -14.57 -8.33 -4.20
CA TRP A 43 -15.27 -9.57 -3.86
C TRP A 43 -14.88 -10.72 -4.81
N CYS A 44 -14.89 -10.49 -6.11
CA CYS A 44 -14.48 -11.49 -7.10
C CYS A 44 -13.06 -12.01 -6.86
N ARG A 45 -12.13 -11.11 -6.60
CA ARG A 45 -10.72 -11.45 -6.32
C ARG A 45 -10.58 -12.23 -5.01
N CYS A 46 -11.21 -11.76 -3.94
CA CYS A 46 -11.13 -12.40 -2.63
C CYS A 46 -11.77 -13.79 -2.62
N THR A 47 -12.90 -13.96 -3.28
CA THR A 47 -13.58 -15.28 -3.41
C THR A 47 -12.94 -16.17 -4.47
N ARG A 48 -11.97 -15.64 -5.24
CA ARG A 48 -11.36 -16.32 -6.39
C ARG A 48 -12.38 -16.74 -7.46
N THR A 49 -13.51 -16.04 -7.54
CA THR A 49 -14.54 -16.26 -8.55
C THR A 49 -14.04 -15.84 -9.91
N TYR A 50 -13.35 -14.70 -9.94
CA TYR A 50 -12.69 -14.18 -11.13
C TYR A 50 -11.34 -13.62 -10.77
N GLU A 51 -10.28 -14.08 -11.41
CA GLU A 51 -8.92 -13.58 -11.25
C GLU A 51 -8.37 -13.21 -12.63
N ILE A 52 -8.02 -11.96 -12.77
CA ILE A 52 -7.17 -11.54 -13.89
C ILE A 52 -5.73 -11.90 -13.50
N PRO A 53 -5.02 -12.68 -14.32
CA PRO A 53 -3.61 -12.94 -14.10
C PRO A 53 -2.86 -11.61 -13.96
N PHE A 54 -2.00 -11.53 -12.96
CA PHE A 54 -1.14 -10.36 -12.81
C PHE A 54 -0.06 -10.42 -13.91
N GLU A 55 -0.16 -9.51 -14.85
CA GLU A 55 0.90 -9.25 -15.81
C GLU A 55 1.65 -8.00 -15.35
N GLY A 56 2.95 -8.15 -15.11
CA GLY A 56 3.81 -7.01 -14.79
C GLY A 56 3.75 -5.98 -15.93
N ASN A 57 3.75 -4.72 -15.57
CA ASN A 57 3.79 -3.62 -16.52
C ASN A 57 4.89 -2.62 -16.14
N LYS A 58 5.12 -1.62 -17.00
CA LYS A 58 6.17 -0.61 -16.78
C LYS A 58 6.05 0.11 -15.41
N TYR A 59 4.83 0.29 -14.91
CA TYR A 59 4.58 0.97 -13.63
C TYR A 59 4.98 0.11 -12.44
N THR A 60 4.62 -1.17 -12.45
CA THR A 60 5.01 -2.11 -11.39
C THR A 60 6.51 -2.39 -11.41
N ASN A 61 7.11 -2.49 -12.60
CA ASN A 61 8.56 -2.65 -12.73
C ASN A 61 9.31 -1.41 -12.19
N ALA A 62 8.87 -0.21 -12.54
CA ALA A 62 9.46 1.02 -12.03
C ALA A 62 9.34 1.08 -10.49
N GLY A 63 8.19 0.72 -9.92
CA GLY A 63 8.00 0.67 -8.47
C GLY A 63 9.01 -0.23 -7.78
N GLN A 64 9.21 -1.45 -8.27
CA GLN A 64 10.17 -2.40 -7.72
C GLN A 64 11.64 -1.92 -7.79
N ILE A 65 12.01 -1.16 -8.82
CA ILE A 65 13.36 -0.61 -8.97
C ILE A 65 13.56 0.63 -8.10
N ILE A 66 12.52 1.44 -7.91
CA ILE A 66 12.57 2.68 -7.13
C ILE A 66 12.53 2.41 -5.62
N GLU A 67 11.77 1.42 -5.17
CA GLU A 67 11.56 1.14 -3.75
C GLU A 67 12.88 1.01 -2.95
N PRO A 68 13.89 0.23 -3.35
CA PRO A 68 15.17 0.18 -2.65
C PRO A 68 15.89 1.53 -2.55
N LYS A 69 15.74 2.37 -3.57
CA LYS A 69 16.34 3.71 -3.58
C LYS A 69 15.65 4.66 -2.58
N VAL A 70 14.36 4.43 -2.34
CA VAL A 70 13.63 5.17 -1.29
C VAL A 70 14.11 4.72 0.10
N PHE A 71 14.47 3.46 0.30
CA PHE A 71 15.07 3.03 1.57
C PHE A 71 16.37 3.79 1.85
N ASP A 72 17.22 3.98 0.84
CA ASP A 72 18.44 4.77 0.97
C ASP A 72 18.13 6.25 1.20
N PHE A 73 17.12 6.80 0.52
CA PHE A 73 16.65 8.17 0.77
C PHE A 73 16.18 8.35 2.23
N LEU A 74 15.39 7.42 2.77
CA LEU A 74 14.95 7.44 4.17
C LEU A 74 16.14 7.37 5.14
N ARG A 75 17.10 6.48 4.88
CA ARG A 75 18.26 6.29 5.74
C ARG A 75 19.18 7.50 5.75
N TYR A 76 19.54 8.01 4.57
CA TYR A 76 20.60 9.00 4.43
C TYR A 76 20.08 10.42 4.29
N SER A 77 19.05 10.66 3.48
CA SER A 77 18.54 12.02 3.25
C SER A 77 17.58 12.49 4.33
N MET A 78 16.72 11.59 4.84
CA MET A 78 15.84 11.91 5.96
C MET A 78 16.48 11.65 7.33
N GLY A 79 17.65 11.00 7.39
CA GLY A 79 18.41 10.81 8.61
C GLY A 79 17.89 9.73 9.56
N PHE A 80 17.03 8.82 9.08
CA PHE A 80 16.54 7.73 9.92
C PHE A 80 17.60 6.64 10.16
N GLY A 81 18.62 6.52 9.30
CA GLY A 81 19.72 5.56 9.48
C GLY A 81 19.23 4.11 9.63
N ASP A 82 19.79 3.44 10.65
CA ASP A 82 19.47 2.03 10.96
C ASP A 82 18.07 1.83 11.58
N ARG A 83 17.31 2.90 11.78
CA ARG A 83 15.92 2.83 12.23
C ARG A 83 14.96 2.44 11.09
N VAL A 84 15.41 2.51 9.84
CA VAL A 84 14.63 2.02 8.68
C VAL A 84 14.77 0.51 8.57
N ILE A 85 13.66 -0.18 8.74
CA ILE A 85 13.56 -1.65 8.64
C ILE A 85 12.79 -2.00 7.38
N THR A 86 13.38 -2.82 6.54
CA THR A 86 12.77 -3.30 5.30
C THR A 86 12.23 -4.74 5.45
N PRO A 87 11.36 -5.21 4.55
CA PRO A 87 10.95 -6.60 4.53
C PRO A 87 12.12 -7.58 4.45
N GLU A 88 13.19 -7.22 3.74
CA GLU A 88 14.40 -8.04 3.66
C GLU A 88 15.11 -8.18 5.01
N ASP A 89 15.13 -7.11 5.81
CA ASP A 89 15.74 -7.13 7.15
C ASP A 89 15.00 -8.08 8.10
N VAL A 90 13.68 -8.20 7.96
CA VAL A 90 12.84 -9.04 8.84
C VAL A 90 12.75 -10.48 8.34
N TYR A 91 12.55 -10.67 7.04
CA TYR A 91 12.20 -11.97 6.45
C TYR A 91 13.30 -12.56 5.57
N GLY A 92 14.37 -11.80 5.28
CA GLY A 92 15.48 -12.17 4.41
C GLY A 92 15.17 -11.99 2.92
N LYS A 93 16.15 -12.28 2.07
CA LYS A 93 16.11 -12.03 0.62
C LYS A 93 14.90 -12.63 -0.12
N ASP A 94 14.40 -13.74 0.36
CA ASP A 94 13.23 -14.41 -0.22
C ASP A 94 11.94 -14.08 0.55
N HIS A 95 11.86 -12.90 1.17
CA HIS A 95 10.75 -12.50 2.03
C HIS A 95 9.39 -12.68 1.35
N PHE A 96 9.26 -12.28 0.09
CA PHE A 96 8.03 -12.42 -0.67
C PHE A 96 7.56 -13.88 -0.79
N LYS A 97 8.49 -14.80 -1.09
CA LYS A 97 8.21 -16.23 -1.19
C LYS A 97 7.89 -16.84 0.16
N LYS A 98 8.65 -16.46 1.21
CA LYS A 98 8.49 -16.99 2.57
C LYS A 98 7.18 -16.61 3.21
N THR A 99 6.71 -15.40 2.95
CA THR A 99 5.47 -14.87 3.54
C THR A 99 4.25 -15.08 2.65
N TRP A 100 4.42 -15.56 1.41
CA TRP A 100 3.36 -15.60 0.38
C TRP A 100 2.69 -14.24 0.18
N GLY A 101 3.46 -13.17 0.37
CA GLY A 101 2.97 -11.80 0.23
C GLY A 101 2.03 -11.35 1.35
N ASP A 102 2.09 -11.97 2.52
CA ASP A 102 1.27 -11.57 3.68
C ASP A 102 2.12 -11.49 4.94
N PHE A 103 2.34 -10.26 5.43
CA PHE A 103 3.09 -10.00 6.66
C PHE A 103 2.25 -10.10 7.95
N TYR A 104 0.96 -10.43 7.82
CA TYR A 104 0.01 -10.49 8.91
C TYR A 104 -0.64 -11.89 9.04
N PRO A 105 0.15 -12.95 9.30
CA PRO A 105 -0.35 -14.32 9.28
C PRO A 105 -1.44 -14.59 10.31
N ASN A 106 -1.42 -13.86 11.42
CA ASN A 106 -2.33 -14.07 12.56
C ASN A 106 -3.66 -13.31 12.43
N THR A 107 -3.83 -12.48 11.41
CA THR A 107 -5.11 -11.80 11.18
C THR A 107 -5.98 -12.60 10.20
N PRO A 108 -7.22 -12.96 10.56
CA PRO A 108 -8.03 -13.85 9.73
C PRO A 108 -8.59 -13.18 8.47
N ILE A 109 -8.87 -11.87 8.54
CA ILE A 109 -9.58 -11.13 7.49
C ILE A 109 -8.62 -10.24 6.70
N PHE A 110 -7.78 -9.47 7.40
CA PHE A 110 -6.87 -8.51 6.78
C PHE A 110 -5.49 -9.10 6.57
N GLY A 111 -4.80 -8.60 5.56
CA GLY A 111 -3.43 -8.97 5.22
C GLY A 111 -2.78 -7.90 4.36
N GLY A 112 -1.61 -8.20 3.84
CA GLY A 112 -0.87 -7.32 2.94
C GLY A 112 0.60 -7.25 3.29
N MET A 113 1.27 -6.27 2.70
CA MET A 113 2.69 -6.02 2.89
C MET A 113 2.89 -4.52 3.10
N TRP A 114 3.64 -4.16 4.12
CA TRP A 114 4.17 -2.82 4.29
C TRP A 114 5.49 -2.68 3.50
N ASP A 115 5.80 -1.48 3.04
CA ASP A 115 7.02 -1.26 2.25
C ASP A 115 8.25 -1.07 3.15
N ALA A 116 8.14 -0.27 4.22
CA ALA A 116 9.16 -0.18 5.26
C ALA A 116 8.55 0.22 6.61
N LEU A 117 9.36 0.08 7.67
CA LEU A 117 9.03 0.49 9.01
C LEU A 117 10.10 1.43 9.55
N ILE A 118 9.73 2.37 10.41
CA ILE A 118 10.67 3.12 11.21
C ILE A 118 10.52 2.67 12.66
N VAL A 119 11.62 2.27 13.27
CA VAL A 119 11.67 1.85 14.67
C VAL A 119 12.30 2.91 15.54
N GLY A 120 11.90 2.94 16.81
CA GLY A 120 12.51 3.75 17.83
C GLY A 120 13.86 3.20 18.32
N ASP A 121 14.49 3.90 19.23
CA ASP A 121 15.74 3.46 19.86
C ASP A 121 15.58 2.17 20.65
N ASP A 122 14.38 1.90 21.17
CA ASP A 122 13.99 0.63 21.82
C ASP A 122 13.63 -0.49 20.84
N ARG A 123 13.83 -0.27 19.55
CA ARG A 123 13.53 -1.18 18.43
C ARG A 123 12.05 -1.52 18.28
N LYS A 124 11.15 -0.78 18.93
CA LYS A 124 9.71 -0.90 18.66
C LYS A 124 9.34 -0.14 17.41
N ILE A 125 8.33 -0.64 16.70
CA ILE A 125 7.78 0.02 15.53
C ILE A 125 7.10 1.33 15.97
N GLU A 126 7.51 2.44 15.37
CA GLU A 126 6.92 3.76 15.60
C GLU A 126 6.10 4.24 14.41
N CYS A 127 6.49 3.86 13.19
CA CYS A 127 5.86 4.39 12.00
C CYS A 127 5.84 3.34 10.87
N VAL A 128 4.75 3.30 10.13
CA VAL A 128 4.65 2.58 8.86
C VAL A 128 5.04 3.51 7.73
N VAL A 129 5.88 3.04 6.84
CA VAL A 129 6.22 3.74 5.59
C VAL A 129 5.51 3.06 4.43
N GLU A 130 4.83 3.86 3.63
CA GLU A 130 4.22 3.42 2.36
C GLU A 130 4.83 4.22 1.21
N ILE A 131 5.32 3.52 0.20
CA ILE A 131 6.03 4.10 -0.95
C ILE A 131 5.13 4.07 -2.18
N LYS A 132 5.09 5.18 -2.92
CA LYS A 132 4.34 5.27 -4.17
C LYS A 132 5.19 5.86 -5.28
N THR A 133 5.13 5.26 -6.46
CA THR A 133 5.56 5.93 -7.68
C THR A 133 4.37 6.66 -8.30
N VAL A 134 4.55 7.92 -8.65
CA VAL A 134 3.49 8.81 -9.14
C VAL A 134 3.85 9.30 -10.53
N GLN A 135 2.93 9.11 -11.48
CA GLN A 135 3.12 9.62 -12.84
C GLN A 135 2.77 11.11 -12.90
N VAL A 136 3.63 11.88 -13.56
CA VAL A 136 3.34 13.27 -13.93
C VAL A 136 2.48 13.27 -15.18
N ASP A 137 1.25 13.69 -15.09
CA ASP A 137 0.36 13.84 -16.25
C ASP A 137 0.14 15.31 -16.67
N GLY A 138 0.64 16.26 -15.90
CA GLY A 138 0.60 17.70 -16.21
C GLY A 138 -0.79 18.33 -16.19
N ARG A 139 -1.82 17.62 -15.67
CA ARG A 139 -3.18 18.15 -15.53
C ARG A 139 -3.39 18.78 -14.16
N SER A 140 -4.15 19.86 -14.13
CA SER A 140 -4.61 20.48 -12.87
C SER A 140 -5.41 19.48 -12.03
N GLY A 141 -5.14 19.41 -10.72
CA GLY A 141 -5.72 18.43 -9.82
C GLY A 141 -5.14 17.02 -9.97
N SER A 142 -4.00 16.89 -10.64
CA SER A 142 -3.27 15.63 -10.77
C SER A 142 -2.81 15.07 -9.41
N LEU A 143 -2.49 13.78 -9.38
CA LEU A 143 -1.90 13.17 -8.17
C LEU A 143 -0.61 13.89 -7.75
N GLU A 144 0.17 14.37 -8.72
CA GLU A 144 1.39 15.14 -8.46
C GLU A 144 1.10 16.45 -7.70
N GLU A 145 0.06 17.21 -8.11
CA GLU A 145 -0.28 18.46 -7.42
C GLU A 145 -0.69 18.24 -5.97
N ARG A 146 -1.51 17.21 -5.70
CA ARG A 146 -1.88 16.83 -4.33
C ARG A 146 -0.67 16.51 -3.48
N TRP A 147 0.26 15.72 -4.02
CA TRP A 147 1.50 15.40 -3.32
C TRP A 147 2.39 16.62 -3.08
N LYS A 148 2.40 17.60 -4.01
CA LYS A 148 3.11 18.87 -3.81
C LYS A 148 2.54 19.70 -2.66
N ASP A 149 1.23 19.60 -2.46
CA ASP A 149 0.53 20.26 -1.35
C ASP A 149 0.72 19.51 -0.01
N GLY A 150 1.49 18.42 -0.01
CA GLY A 150 1.77 17.61 1.19
C GLY A 150 0.62 16.69 1.59
N GLU A 151 -0.29 16.39 0.67
CA GLU A 151 -1.44 15.53 0.93
C GLU A 151 -1.39 14.27 0.06
N ALA A 152 -1.24 13.11 0.70
CA ALA A 152 -1.39 11.82 0.04
C ALA A 152 -2.86 11.63 -0.40
N PRO A 153 -3.09 11.04 -1.59
CA PRO A 153 -4.45 10.69 -1.99
C PRO A 153 -5.12 9.80 -0.96
N HIS A 154 -6.36 10.15 -0.59
CA HIS A 154 -7.09 9.52 0.53
C HIS A 154 -7.12 7.99 0.44
N TYR A 155 -7.31 7.42 -0.74
CA TYR A 155 -7.32 5.96 -0.92
C TYR A 155 -5.94 5.31 -0.66
N GLN A 156 -4.84 6.03 -0.90
CA GLN A 156 -3.49 5.55 -0.57
C GLN A 156 -3.21 5.70 0.93
N ALA A 157 -3.61 6.81 1.52
CA ALA A 157 -3.51 7.03 2.96
C ALA A 157 -4.29 5.97 3.77
N LEU A 158 -5.47 5.55 3.29
CA LEU A 158 -6.24 4.46 3.88
C LEU A 158 -5.54 3.10 3.81
N GLN A 159 -4.82 2.81 2.73
CA GLN A 159 -4.01 1.59 2.62
C GLN A 159 -2.97 1.54 3.74
N ALA A 160 -2.18 2.59 3.87
CA ALA A 160 -1.13 2.68 4.88
C ALA A 160 -1.70 2.71 6.33
N SER A 161 -2.84 3.38 6.52
CA SER A 161 -3.54 3.40 7.80
C SER A 161 -3.99 2.00 8.25
N LEU A 162 -4.42 1.14 7.32
CA LEU A 162 -4.73 -0.25 7.66
C LEU A 162 -3.48 -0.98 8.17
N TYR A 163 -2.35 -0.79 7.54
CA TYR A 163 -1.11 -1.44 7.97
C TYR A 163 -0.65 -0.92 9.34
N ALA A 164 -0.74 0.37 9.59
CA ALA A 164 -0.47 0.96 10.90
C ALA A 164 -1.36 0.34 11.99
N TYR A 165 -2.67 0.22 11.71
CA TYR A 165 -3.62 -0.44 12.61
C TYR A 165 -3.23 -1.91 12.90
N LEU A 166 -2.88 -2.68 11.87
CA LEU A 166 -2.51 -4.09 12.02
C LEU A 166 -1.22 -4.27 12.83
N LEU A 167 -0.33 -3.29 12.81
CA LEU A 167 0.91 -3.25 13.59
C LEU A 167 0.75 -2.60 14.98
N GLY A 168 -0.41 -2.03 15.27
CA GLY A 168 -0.69 -1.39 16.56
C GLY A 168 0.02 -0.03 16.75
N VAL A 169 0.32 0.66 15.64
CA VAL A 169 0.90 2.01 15.62
C VAL A 169 -0.06 2.99 14.96
N ASP A 170 0.11 4.28 15.23
CA ASP A 170 -0.75 5.33 14.68
C ASP A 170 -0.03 6.24 13.67
N LYS A 171 1.28 6.14 13.56
CA LYS A 171 2.08 7.01 12.70
C LYS A 171 2.30 6.38 11.34
N VAL A 172 2.07 7.19 10.31
CA VAL A 172 2.28 6.82 8.90
C VAL A 172 3.13 7.88 8.22
N LEU A 173 4.12 7.43 7.45
CA LEU A 173 4.90 8.24 6.53
C LEU A 173 4.65 7.74 5.12
N MET A 174 4.01 8.55 4.30
CA MET A 174 3.88 8.29 2.88
C MET A 174 5.05 8.94 2.13
N VAL A 175 5.62 8.22 1.18
CA VAL A 175 6.70 8.73 0.33
C VAL A 175 6.32 8.54 -1.13
N ALA A 176 6.18 9.62 -1.88
CA ALA A 176 5.91 9.58 -3.30
C ALA A 176 7.16 9.94 -4.11
N VAL A 177 7.51 9.12 -5.08
CA VAL A 177 8.53 9.42 -6.08
C VAL A 177 7.85 9.70 -7.41
N VAL A 178 8.03 10.92 -7.92
CA VAL A 178 7.42 11.36 -9.17
C VAL A 178 8.28 10.95 -10.35
N LEU A 179 7.67 10.21 -11.27
CA LEU A 179 8.30 9.74 -12.51
C LEU A 179 7.75 10.52 -13.71
N LYS A 180 8.65 11.04 -14.53
CA LYS A 180 8.33 11.90 -15.68
C LYS A 180 8.38 11.09 -16.97
N ASP A 181 7.22 10.73 -17.52
CA ASP A 181 7.11 9.96 -18.79
C ASP A 181 7.90 10.60 -19.92
N LYS A 182 7.83 11.95 -20.07
CA LYS A 182 8.55 12.70 -21.11
C LYS A 182 10.08 12.62 -20.99
N LYS A 183 10.60 12.20 -19.83
CA LYS A 183 12.03 11.97 -19.60
C LYS A 183 12.43 10.50 -19.72
N GLY A 184 11.49 9.61 -19.99
CA GLY A 184 11.73 8.18 -20.07
C GLY A 184 11.95 7.52 -18.70
N ASP A 185 11.48 8.12 -17.60
CA ASP A 185 11.71 7.60 -16.23
C ASP A 185 11.10 6.20 -16.03
N TYR A 186 10.03 5.85 -16.77
CA TYR A 186 9.44 4.51 -16.72
C TYR A 186 10.17 3.48 -17.58
N GLU A 187 10.88 3.92 -18.60
CA GLU A 187 11.75 3.08 -19.44
C GLU A 187 13.11 2.86 -18.78
N HIS A 188 13.56 3.85 -17.98
CA HIS A 188 14.85 3.86 -17.31
C HIS A 188 14.76 4.20 -15.81
N PRO A 189 13.96 3.46 -15.02
CA PRO A 189 13.76 3.74 -13.59
C PRO A 189 15.05 3.58 -12.77
N GLU A 190 16.02 2.83 -13.30
CA GLU A 190 17.35 2.69 -12.71
C GLU A 190 18.15 4.01 -12.67
N GLN A 191 17.82 4.98 -13.52
CA GLN A 191 18.47 6.30 -13.57
C GLN A 191 17.81 7.31 -12.63
N VAL A 192 16.61 7.03 -12.15
CA VAL A 192 15.89 7.93 -11.24
C VAL A 192 16.52 7.87 -9.85
N ILE A 193 16.87 9.02 -9.30
CA ILE A 193 17.41 9.17 -7.95
C ILE A 193 16.40 9.95 -7.13
N PRO A 194 15.74 9.31 -6.15
CA PRO A 194 14.85 10.00 -5.22
C PRO A 194 15.61 11.05 -4.40
N SER A 195 15.22 12.32 -4.51
CA SER A 195 15.89 13.42 -3.81
C SER A 195 15.02 14.66 -3.80
N TYR A 196 15.04 15.41 -2.70
CA TYR A 196 14.44 16.75 -2.64
C TYR A 196 15.07 17.72 -3.63
N ALA A 197 16.38 17.61 -3.85
CA ALA A 197 17.09 18.45 -4.82
C ALA A 197 16.66 18.21 -6.28
N ASN A 198 16.18 17.01 -6.60
CA ASN A 198 15.63 16.67 -7.91
C ASN A 198 14.14 17.03 -8.04
N GLU A 199 13.52 17.54 -6.97
CA GLU A 199 12.10 17.88 -6.90
C GLU A 199 11.20 16.72 -7.34
N ASN A 200 11.61 15.48 -7.03
CA ASN A 200 10.91 14.27 -7.42
C ASN A 200 10.47 13.41 -6.23
N VAL A 201 10.64 13.88 -5.00
CA VAL A 201 10.16 13.21 -3.80
C VAL A 201 9.25 14.13 -3.01
N TYR A 202 8.11 13.62 -2.62
CA TYR A 202 7.14 14.27 -1.74
C TYR A 202 6.81 13.35 -0.58
N THR A 203 6.61 13.90 0.59
CA THR A 203 6.28 13.15 1.81
C THR A 203 5.06 13.71 2.47
N ASP A 204 4.25 12.84 3.06
CA ASP A 204 3.12 13.18 3.92
C ASP A 204 3.20 12.32 5.19
N GLU A 205 3.30 12.99 6.34
CA GLU A 205 3.34 12.33 7.65
C GLU A 205 2.05 12.65 8.41
N PHE A 206 1.31 11.62 8.77
CA PHE A 206 0.05 11.79 9.48
C PHE A 206 -0.17 10.70 10.54
N LYS A 207 -1.15 10.94 11.42
CA LYS A 207 -1.63 9.95 12.36
C LYS A 207 -2.86 9.23 11.82
N ALA A 208 -2.73 7.92 11.63
CA ALA A 208 -3.86 7.07 11.29
C ALA A 208 -4.76 6.92 12.52
N THR A 209 -5.95 7.50 12.47
CA THR A 209 -6.90 7.40 13.57
C THR A 209 -7.88 6.26 13.31
N VAL A 210 -7.79 5.23 14.14
CA VAL A 210 -8.72 4.11 14.14
C VAL A 210 -9.69 4.27 15.30
N TYR A 211 -10.96 4.52 14.99
CA TYR A 211 -12.00 4.58 16.02
C TYR A 211 -12.55 3.19 16.30
N ARG A 212 -12.34 2.72 17.52
CA ARG A 212 -13.02 1.53 18.03
C ARG A 212 -14.42 1.93 18.50
N ARG A 213 -15.48 1.56 17.78
CA ARG A 213 -16.83 1.67 18.31
C ARG A 213 -17.00 0.71 19.49
N ARG A 214 -17.73 1.13 20.53
CA ARG A 214 -17.90 0.36 21.77
C ARG A 214 -18.75 -0.91 21.61
N THR A 215 -19.33 -1.16 20.45
CA THR A 215 -20.14 -2.35 20.17
C THR A 215 -19.28 -3.45 19.54
N PRO A 216 -19.31 -4.68 20.08
CA PRO A 216 -18.59 -5.80 19.48
C PRO A 216 -19.01 -6.01 18.02
N GLY A 217 -18.06 -6.04 17.10
CA GLY A 217 -18.26 -6.34 15.68
C GLY A 217 -18.34 -5.14 14.73
N GLU A 218 -18.47 -3.91 15.22
CA GLU A 218 -18.45 -2.71 14.37
C GLU A 218 -17.11 -1.97 14.44
N TRP A 219 -16.39 -1.97 13.33
CA TRP A 219 -15.19 -1.15 13.13
C TRP A 219 -15.52 0.00 12.19
N LEU A 220 -15.37 1.22 12.64
CA LEU A 220 -15.42 2.39 11.80
C LEU A 220 -14.02 2.97 11.69
N PHE A 221 -13.46 2.96 10.49
CA PHE A 221 -12.23 3.67 10.19
C PHE A 221 -12.60 5.10 9.80
N LYS A 222 -12.05 6.07 10.48
CA LYS A 222 -12.15 7.46 10.10
C LYS A 222 -10.73 7.99 9.94
N CYS A 223 -10.33 8.18 8.69
CA CYS A 223 -9.18 8.98 8.35
C CYS A 223 -9.64 10.43 8.16
N PHE A 224 -9.00 11.34 8.81
CA PHE A 224 -9.14 12.77 8.59
C PHE A 224 -7.87 13.30 8.02
#